data_8efd2e08bcb0c8971aed333d0d640755
#
_entry.id   8efd2e08bcb0c8971aed333d0d640755
#
_cell.length_a   1.000
_cell.length_b   1.000
_cell.length_c   1.000
_cell.angle_alpha   90.00
_cell.angle_beta   90.00
_cell.angle_gamma   90.00
#
_symmetry.space_group_name_H-M   'P 1'
#
loop_
_entity.id
_entity.type
_entity.pdbx_description
1 polymer ?
#
loop_
_entity_poly.entity_id
_entity_poly.type
_entity_poly.pdbx_seq_one_letter_code
_entity_poly.pdbx_strand_id
1 'polypeptide(L)'
;VVHEGKVLVIVPTRRAADGSHVLGLPKGHLDEDETTAQAAAREVREETGVTAELVQELGEVRYWYVRDRRRIAKSVYFFLFRYMSGDLADHDEEVLEARWMGFAEAQKALSYPGERAMVARALAIEEQDR
;
A
#
# COMPACT_ATOMS: atom_id res chain seq x y z
N VAL A 1 -3.43 -5.38 -0.40
CA VAL A 1 -3.64 -6.81 -0.68
C VAL A 1 -3.93 -7.54 0.60
N VAL A 2 -4.95 -8.37 0.60
CA VAL A 2 -5.33 -9.19 1.74
C VAL A 2 -5.22 -10.68 1.41
N HIS A 3 -4.85 -11.46 2.40
CA HIS A 3 -4.70 -12.91 2.28
C HIS A 3 -4.73 -13.55 3.66
N GLU A 4 -5.64 -14.51 3.86
CA GLU A 4 -5.73 -15.28 5.10
C GLU A 4 -5.74 -14.41 6.38
N GLY A 5 -6.55 -13.34 6.36
CA GLY A 5 -6.68 -12.44 7.52
C GLY A 5 -5.51 -11.49 7.74
N LYS A 6 -4.63 -11.34 6.75
CA LYS A 6 -3.47 -10.46 6.82
C LYS A 6 -3.43 -9.47 5.68
N VAL A 7 -2.68 -8.40 5.90
CA VAL A 7 -2.48 -7.29 4.95
C VAL A 7 -1.02 -7.28 4.50
N LEU A 8 -0.80 -7.04 3.23
CA LEU A 8 0.53 -6.90 2.66
C LEU A 8 1.07 -5.51 2.95
N VAL A 9 2.22 -5.43 3.62
CA VAL A 9 2.89 -4.17 3.96
C VAL A 9 4.33 -4.20 3.46
N ILE A 10 4.91 -3.01 3.29
CA ILE A 10 6.29 -2.86 2.82
C ILE A 10 7.08 -1.92 3.73
N VAL A 11 8.39 -2.14 3.76
CA VAL A 11 9.36 -1.18 4.29
C VAL A 11 10.15 -0.67 3.09
N PRO A 12 9.86 0.54 2.58
CA PRO A 12 10.61 1.08 1.45
C PRO A 12 12.03 1.48 1.88
N THR A 13 12.93 1.57 0.91
CA THR A 13 14.30 2.05 1.15
C THR A 13 14.30 3.52 1.57
N ARG A 14 13.33 4.29 1.06
CA ARG A 14 13.17 5.70 1.40
C ARG A 14 12.76 5.85 2.86
N ARG A 15 13.50 6.67 3.61
CA ARG A 15 13.21 6.92 5.02
C ARG A 15 12.28 8.11 5.21
N ALA A 16 11.64 8.17 6.39
CA ALA A 16 10.88 9.33 6.82
C ALA A 16 11.83 10.51 7.09
N ALA A 17 11.27 11.72 7.22
CA ALA A 17 12.04 12.94 7.45
C ALA A 17 12.90 12.87 8.70
N ASP A 18 12.50 12.13 9.73
CA ASP A 18 13.24 11.94 10.97
C ASP A 18 14.32 10.84 10.89
N GLY A 19 14.50 10.23 9.72
CA GLY A 19 15.47 9.16 9.49
C GLY A 19 14.96 7.75 9.82
N SER A 20 13.77 7.61 10.37
CA SER A 20 13.20 6.30 10.69
C SER A 20 12.73 5.58 9.42
N HIS A 21 12.61 4.25 9.51
CA HIS A 21 12.01 3.47 8.44
C HIS A 21 10.51 3.72 8.38
N VAL A 22 9.98 3.82 7.16
CA VAL A 22 8.55 3.88 6.92
C VAL A 22 8.02 2.45 6.87
N LEU A 23 6.86 2.22 7.46
CA LEU A 23 6.06 1.02 7.22
C LEU A 23 4.82 1.47 6.48
N GLY A 24 4.59 0.94 5.30
CA GLY A 24 3.52 1.42 4.44
C GLY A 24 2.81 0.33 3.66
N LEU A 25 1.75 0.75 2.98
CA LEU A 25 1.09 -0.07 1.98
C LEU A 25 1.79 0.12 0.63
N PRO A 26 1.81 -0.90 -0.23
CA PRO A 26 2.33 -0.73 -1.59
C PRO A 26 1.59 0.39 -2.31
N LYS A 27 2.33 1.29 -2.93
CA LYS A 27 1.78 2.42 -3.67
C LYS A 27 2.84 3.02 -4.57
N GLY A 28 2.42 3.79 -5.56
CA GLY A 28 3.34 4.48 -6.44
C GLY A 28 2.64 5.46 -7.37
N HIS A 29 3.36 5.90 -8.39
CA HIS A 29 2.89 6.91 -9.33
C HIS A 29 2.03 6.30 -10.43
N LEU A 30 1.04 7.08 -10.86
CA LEU A 30 0.26 6.78 -12.05
C LEU A 30 1.14 7.03 -13.29
N ASP A 31 1.30 6.01 -14.13
CA ASP A 31 1.98 6.17 -15.41
C ASP A 31 0.98 6.66 -16.48
N GLU A 32 1.53 7.17 -17.59
CA GLU A 32 0.70 7.59 -18.73
C GLU A 32 -0.17 6.43 -19.20
N ASP A 33 -1.43 6.75 -19.52
CA ASP A 33 -2.43 5.81 -20.02
C ASP A 33 -2.86 4.70 -19.05
N GLU A 34 -2.47 4.79 -17.78
CA GLU A 34 -2.96 3.87 -16.76
C GLU A 34 -4.18 4.45 -16.03
N THR A 35 -5.12 3.58 -15.68
CA THR A 35 -6.13 3.93 -14.66
C THR A 35 -5.49 3.84 -13.28
N THR A 36 -6.13 4.43 -12.27
CA THR A 36 -5.64 4.35 -10.89
C THR A 36 -5.58 2.90 -10.39
N ALA A 37 -6.54 2.06 -10.78
CA ALA A 37 -6.55 0.64 -10.41
C ALA A 37 -5.40 -0.13 -11.09
N GLN A 38 -5.12 0.18 -12.35
CA GLN A 38 -4.00 -0.45 -13.07
C GLN A 38 -2.66 -0.06 -12.45
N ALA A 39 -2.50 1.21 -12.10
CA ALA A 39 -1.29 1.69 -11.42
C ALA A 39 -1.11 0.99 -10.07
N ALA A 40 -2.19 0.87 -9.29
CA ALA A 40 -2.14 0.19 -7.99
C ALA A 40 -1.72 -1.27 -8.14
N ALA A 41 -2.29 -1.99 -9.11
CA ALA A 41 -1.94 -3.40 -9.36
C ALA A 41 -0.47 -3.55 -9.80
N ARG A 42 -0.01 -2.65 -10.65
CA ARG A 42 1.39 -2.63 -11.12
C ARG A 42 2.36 -2.40 -9.96
N GLU A 43 2.07 -1.41 -9.11
CA GLU A 43 2.92 -1.09 -7.96
C GLU A 43 2.95 -2.24 -6.95
N VAL A 44 1.82 -2.91 -6.72
CA VAL A 44 1.79 -4.12 -5.89
C VAL A 44 2.78 -5.15 -6.42
N ARG A 45 2.72 -5.41 -7.73
CA ARG A 45 3.59 -6.41 -8.36
C ARG A 45 5.07 -6.02 -8.27
N GLU A 46 5.40 -4.76 -8.56
CA GLU A 46 6.78 -4.27 -8.52
C GLU A 46 7.33 -4.26 -7.10
N GLU A 47 6.58 -3.71 -6.16
CA GLU A 47 7.04 -3.51 -4.79
C GLU A 47 6.98 -4.77 -3.92
N THR A 48 6.19 -5.76 -4.29
CA THR A 48 6.00 -6.95 -3.44
C THR A 48 6.19 -8.29 -4.15
N GLY A 49 6.23 -8.32 -5.48
CA GLY A 49 6.27 -9.57 -6.24
C GLY A 49 4.93 -10.27 -6.36
N VAL A 50 3.86 -9.68 -5.85
CA VAL A 50 2.54 -10.32 -5.79
C VAL A 50 1.67 -9.90 -6.97
N THR A 51 0.98 -10.88 -7.56
CA THR A 51 -0.13 -10.66 -8.50
C THR A 51 -1.42 -10.80 -7.71
N ALA A 52 -2.29 -9.81 -7.80
CA ALA A 52 -3.49 -9.75 -6.99
C ALA A 52 -4.71 -9.38 -7.85
N GLU A 53 -5.88 -9.83 -7.41
CA GLU A 53 -7.15 -9.57 -8.06
C GLU A 53 -7.85 -8.37 -7.42
N LEU A 54 -8.31 -7.44 -8.24
CA LEU A 54 -9.05 -6.26 -7.78
C LEU A 54 -10.41 -6.67 -7.23
N VAL A 55 -10.73 -6.21 -6.02
CA VAL A 55 -12.04 -6.41 -5.39
C VAL A 55 -12.87 -5.13 -5.45
N GLN A 56 -12.36 -4.03 -4.88
CA GLN A 56 -13.05 -2.74 -4.93
C GLN A 56 -12.13 -1.59 -4.51
N GLU A 57 -12.56 -0.38 -4.79
CA GLU A 57 -11.87 0.83 -4.36
C GLU A 57 -12.05 1.04 -2.86
N LEU A 58 -10.98 1.47 -2.18
CA LEU A 58 -11.01 1.80 -0.75
C LEU A 58 -11.12 3.29 -0.51
N GLY A 59 -10.41 4.09 -1.28
CA GLY A 59 -10.44 5.54 -1.12
C GLY A 59 -9.12 6.22 -1.45
N GLU A 60 -9.09 7.50 -1.17
CA GLU A 60 -7.95 8.37 -1.45
C GLU A 60 -7.22 8.72 -0.16
N VAL A 61 -5.89 8.74 -0.22
CA VAL A 61 -5.05 9.28 0.85
C VAL A 61 -4.22 10.42 0.27
N ARG A 62 -4.20 11.54 0.96
CA ARG A 62 -3.43 12.70 0.57
C ARG A 62 -2.15 12.79 1.40
N TYR A 63 -1.02 12.89 0.68
CA TYR A 63 0.30 13.03 1.30
C TYR A 63 0.84 14.42 1.02
N TRP A 64 1.58 14.98 1.99
CA TRP A 64 2.21 16.27 1.87
C TRP A 64 3.72 16.09 1.88
N TYR A 65 4.41 16.79 0.98
CA TYR A 65 5.87 16.82 0.96
C TYR A 65 6.34 18.21 0.57
N VAL A 66 7.61 18.51 0.82
CA VAL A 66 8.21 19.80 0.50
C VAL A 66 9.16 19.62 -0.66
N ARG A 67 8.97 20.45 -1.69
CA ARG A 67 9.86 20.50 -2.86
C ARG A 67 10.06 21.98 -3.23
N ASP A 68 11.34 22.38 -3.41
CA ASP A 68 11.69 23.77 -3.74
C ASP A 68 11.05 24.78 -2.78
N ARG A 69 11.06 24.44 -1.46
CA ARG A 69 10.48 25.27 -0.38
C ARG A 69 8.96 25.40 -0.46
N ARG A 70 8.29 24.62 -1.32
CA ARG A 70 6.82 24.62 -1.43
C ARG A 70 6.25 23.34 -0.87
N ARG A 71 5.11 23.49 -0.20
CA ARG A 71 4.34 22.36 0.29
C ARG A 71 3.46 21.84 -0.84
N ILE A 72 3.66 20.58 -1.20
CA ILE A 72 2.95 19.95 -2.31
C ILE A 72 2.11 18.79 -1.79
N ALA A 73 0.87 18.70 -2.25
CA ALA A 73 -0.03 17.60 -1.95
C ALA A 73 0.03 16.56 -3.08
N LYS A 74 0.01 15.29 -2.69
CA LYS A 74 -0.07 14.17 -3.64
C LYS A 74 -1.19 13.26 -3.19
N SER A 75 -2.09 12.91 -4.10
CA SER A 75 -3.18 11.96 -3.84
C SER A 75 -2.82 10.59 -4.36
N VAL A 76 -3.08 9.57 -3.55
CA VAL A 76 -2.93 8.16 -3.95
C VAL A 76 -4.26 7.47 -3.71
N TYR A 77 -4.73 6.72 -4.69
CA TYR A 77 -5.97 5.95 -4.60
C TYR A 77 -5.64 4.52 -4.24
N PHE A 78 -6.26 4.01 -3.18
CA PHE A 78 -6.06 2.66 -2.69
C PHE A 78 -7.24 1.77 -3.07
N PHE A 79 -6.90 0.51 -3.31
CA PHE A 79 -7.86 -0.52 -3.72
C PHE A 79 -7.67 -1.75 -2.86
N LEU A 80 -8.75 -2.48 -2.65
CA LEU A 80 -8.68 -3.80 -2.02
C LEU A 80 -8.40 -4.83 -3.11
N PHE A 81 -7.32 -5.60 -2.90
CA PHE A 81 -6.94 -6.71 -3.77
C PHE A 81 -6.89 -7.99 -2.95
N ARG A 82 -7.17 -9.11 -3.61
CA ARG A 82 -6.94 -10.44 -3.04
C ARG A 82 -5.71 -11.08 -3.67
N TYR A 83 -4.90 -11.72 -2.85
CA TYR A 83 -3.72 -12.43 -3.31
C TYR A 83 -4.09 -13.55 -4.28
N MET A 84 -3.36 -13.63 -5.38
CA MET A 84 -3.50 -14.72 -6.36
C MET A 84 -2.24 -15.56 -6.43
N SER A 85 -1.09 -14.93 -6.61
CA SER A 85 0.19 -15.63 -6.76
C SER A 85 1.35 -14.68 -6.50
N GLY A 86 2.54 -15.23 -6.46
CA GLY A 86 3.77 -14.46 -6.33
C GLY A 86 4.48 -14.69 -5.00
N ASP A 87 5.76 -14.35 -4.99
CA ASP A 87 6.64 -14.53 -3.84
C ASP A 87 7.15 -13.16 -3.38
N LEU A 88 7.04 -12.87 -2.08
CA LEU A 88 7.48 -11.60 -1.51
C LEU A 88 8.99 -11.38 -1.69
N ALA A 89 9.77 -12.43 -1.90
CA ALA A 89 11.19 -12.31 -2.20
C ALA A 89 11.45 -11.59 -3.54
N ASP A 90 10.46 -11.52 -4.41
CA ASP A 90 10.56 -10.87 -5.73
C ASP A 90 10.24 -9.37 -5.69
N HIS A 91 10.23 -8.74 -4.52
CA HIS A 91 10.10 -7.29 -4.40
C HIS A 91 11.28 -6.58 -5.08
N ASP A 92 11.06 -5.35 -5.54
CA ASP A 92 12.09 -4.59 -6.25
C ASP A 92 13.12 -3.94 -5.30
N GLU A 93 14.05 -3.17 -5.90
CA GLU A 93 15.13 -2.51 -5.18
C GLU A 93 14.68 -1.33 -4.33
N GLU A 94 13.48 -0.80 -4.57
CA GLU A 94 12.92 0.31 -3.82
C GLU A 94 12.32 -0.12 -2.49
N VAL A 95 12.26 -1.43 -2.25
CA VAL A 95 11.67 -2.03 -1.05
C VAL A 95 12.71 -2.89 -0.34
N LEU A 96 12.90 -2.63 0.97
CA LEU A 96 13.78 -3.45 1.80
C LEU A 96 13.12 -4.75 2.20
N GLU A 97 11.82 -4.72 2.47
CA GLU A 97 11.07 -5.87 2.96
C GLU A 97 9.61 -5.75 2.57
N ALA A 98 9.02 -6.84 2.13
CA ALA A 98 7.57 -6.99 1.97
C ALA A 98 7.13 -8.15 2.87
N ARG A 99 6.04 -7.96 3.61
CA ARG A 99 5.57 -8.99 4.54
C ARG A 99 4.06 -8.93 4.78
N TRP A 100 3.51 -10.04 5.24
CA TRP A 100 2.13 -10.12 5.68
C TRP A 100 2.03 -9.70 7.15
N MET A 101 1.06 -8.85 7.46
CA MET A 101 0.84 -8.34 8.82
C MET A 101 -0.64 -8.47 9.17
N GLY A 102 -0.96 -8.85 10.39
CA GLY A 102 -2.35 -8.92 10.85
C GLY A 102 -3.03 -7.54 10.77
N PHE A 103 -4.35 -7.52 10.54
CA PHE A 103 -5.09 -6.26 10.41
C PHE A 103 -4.95 -5.36 11.64
N ALA A 104 -5.08 -5.92 12.84
CA ALA A 104 -4.98 -5.15 14.08
C ALA A 104 -3.60 -4.50 14.25
N GLU A 105 -2.54 -5.25 13.93
CA GLU A 105 -1.17 -4.76 14.00
C GLU A 105 -0.96 -3.65 12.96
N ALA A 106 -1.40 -3.87 11.72
CA ALA A 106 -1.24 -2.90 10.63
C ALA A 106 -1.94 -1.58 10.94
N GLN A 107 -3.12 -1.61 11.55
CA GLN A 107 -3.85 -0.41 11.93
C GLN A 107 -3.12 0.44 12.96
N LYS A 108 -2.17 -0.15 13.70
CA LYS A 108 -1.35 0.57 14.69
C LYS A 108 0.03 0.92 14.14
N ALA A 109 0.62 0.02 13.37
CA ALA A 109 2.03 0.10 13.00
C ALA A 109 2.31 0.91 11.74
N LEU A 110 1.36 1.02 10.81
CA LEU A 110 1.55 1.78 9.58
C LEU A 110 1.87 3.24 9.89
N SER A 111 2.85 3.78 9.17
CA SER A 111 3.37 5.12 9.43
C SER A 111 2.39 6.25 9.15
N TYR A 112 1.49 6.06 8.19
CA TYR A 112 0.56 7.12 7.78
C TYR A 112 -0.86 6.87 8.26
N PRO A 113 -1.48 7.87 8.93
CA PRO A 113 -2.86 7.73 9.42
C PRO A 113 -3.87 7.38 8.32
N GLY A 114 -3.71 7.96 7.13
CA GLY A 114 -4.58 7.67 6.00
C GLY A 114 -4.50 6.21 5.56
N GLU A 115 -3.32 5.61 5.61
CA GLU A 115 -3.15 4.20 5.27
C GLU A 115 -3.74 3.29 6.33
N ARG A 116 -3.63 3.67 7.61
CA ARG A 116 -4.29 2.94 8.70
C ARG A 116 -5.81 2.92 8.49
N ALA A 117 -6.38 4.04 8.05
CA ALA A 117 -7.81 4.12 7.74
C ALA A 117 -8.20 3.21 6.57
N MET A 118 -7.34 3.09 5.56
CA MET A 118 -7.60 2.18 4.42
C MET A 118 -7.63 0.72 4.88
N VAL A 119 -6.73 0.34 5.78
CA VAL A 119 -6.71 -1.01 6.35
C VAL A 119 -8.00 -1.28 7.15
N ALA A 120 -8.46 -0.31 7.91
CA ALA A 120 -9.73 -0.44 8.65
C ALA A 120 -10.91 -0.66 7.69
N ARG A 121 -10.96 0.07 6.57
CA ARG A 121 -12.00 -0.12 5.54
C ARG A 121 -11.91 -1.50 4.90
N ALA A 122 -10.71 -1.96 4.59
CA ALA A 122 -10.49 -3.29 4.03
C ALA A 122 -10.99 -4.39 4.97
N LEU A 123 -10.70 -4.27 6.26
CA LEU A 123 -11.17 -5.21 7.28
C LEU A 123 -12.70 -5.25 7.33
N ALA A 124 -13.35 -4.09 7.31
CA ALA A 124 -14.81 -4.00 7.34
C ALA A 124 -15.44 -4.73 6.14
N ILE A 125 -14.83 -4.56 4.96
CA ILE A 125 -15.31 -5.23 3.74
C ILE A 125 -15.12 -6.75 3.85
N GLU A 126 -13.96 -7.20 4.31
CA GLU A 126 -13.66 -8.63 4.49
C GLU A 126 -14.61 -9.27 5.51
N GLU A 127 -14.95 -8.57 6.57
CA GLU A 127 -15.90 -9.07 7.58
C GLU A 127 -17.31 -9.19 7.04
N GLN A 128 -17.73 -8.30 6.13
CA GLN A 128 -19.05 -8.36 5.51
C GLN A 128 -19.19 -9.54 4.54
N ASP A 129 -18.09 -9.97 3.94
CA ASP A 129 -18.07 -11.05 2.94
C ASP A 129 -18.02 -12.45 3.56
N ARG A 130 -18.07 -12.56 4.86
CA ARG A 130 -18.08 -13.86 5.55
C ARG A 130 -19.48 -14.42 5.72
#